data_2ff30c2a8fa8b5b6dcca3cbd80d23d19
#
_entry.id   2ff30c2a8fa8b5b6dcca3cbd80d23d19
#
_cell.length_a   1.000
_cell.length_b   1.000
_cell.length_c   1.000
_cell.angle_alpha   90.00
_cell.angle_beta   90.00
_cell.angle_gamma   90.00
#
_symmetry.space_group_name_H-M   'P 1'
#
loop_
_entity.id
_entity.type
_entity.pdbx_description
1 polymer ?
#
loop_
_entity_poly.entity_id
_entity_poly.type
_entity_poly.pdbx_seq_one_letter_code
_entity_poly.pdbx_strand_id
1 'polypeptide(L)'
;MDHRMTFAFTRERRLWTAAVLIVLAIYFTLGPAVEWLRLLQASGWGTGVFLLGCCLLLVFIVTRGMTAIPSREEVTVAIGIAILYSVTLSYIKHPEERIHVIMYGVVALVIYAALLERSVHGGRISTVSIVVIAVTTALGSIDEVLQFVLPNRVFDVHDILYNILASVMAVISNGSLRWVRGQSV
;
A
#
# COMPACT_ATOMS: atom_id res chain seq x y z
N MET A 1 35.05 5.68 0.10
CA MET A 1 33.66 5.30 0.50
C MET A 1 32.72 6.04 -0.44
N ASP A 2 32.07 5.32 -1.34
CA ASP A 2 31.43 5.90 -2.53
C ASP A 2 30.17 6.71 -2.11
N HIS A 3 30.09 7.95 -2.57
CA HIS A 3 29.00 8.89 -2.30
C HIS A 3 27.62 8.32 -2.71
N ARG A 4 27.59 7.42 -3.70
CA ARG A 4 26.38 6.72 -4.15
C ARG A 4 25.86 5.72 -3.12
N MET A 5 26.74 5.00 -2.44
CA MET A 5 26.36 4.03 -1.39
C MET A 5 25.75 4.72 -0.17
N THR A 6 26.32 5.86 0.22
CA THR A 6 25.81 6.64 1.37
C THR A 6 24.41 7.19 1.09
N PHE A 7 24.14 7.62 -0.15
CA PHE A 7 22.83 8.16 -0.55
C PHE A 7 21.74 7.06 -0.62
N ALA A 8 22.06 5.90 -1.18
CA ALA A 8 21.17 4.74 -1.24
C ALA A 8 20.81 4.25 0.16
N PHE A 9 21.78 4.13 1.06
CA PHE A 9 21.57 3.75 2.45
C PHE A 9 20.66 4.73 3.20
N THR A 10 20.80 6.03 2.93
CA THR A 10 19.95 7.07 3.53
C THR A 10 18.50 6.97 3.02
N ARG A 11 18.30 6.66 1.73
CA ARG A 11 16.98 6.52 1.12
C ARG A 11 16.27 5.25 1.61
N GLU A 12 16.97 4.12 1.66
CA GLU A 12 16.46 2.88 2.23
C GLU A 12 15.98 3.10 3.68
N ARG A 13 16.82 3.73 4.51
CA ARG A 13 16.49 4.03 5.90
C ARG A 13 15.24 4.91 6.03
N ARG A 14 15.10 5.95 5.19
CA ARG A 14 13.90 6.81 5.18
C ARG A 14 12.64 6.02 4.82
N LEU A 15 12.72 5.11 3.85
CA LEU A 15 11.59 4.28 3.44
C LEU A 15 11.18 3.31 4.57
N TRP A 16 12.13 2.66 5.24
CA TRP A 16 11.83 1.83 6.40
C TRP A 16 11.24 2.64 7.55
N THR A 17 11.78 3.81 7.83
CA THR A 17 11.19 4.72 8.84
C THR A 17 9.77 5.10 8.48
N ALA A 18 9.51 5.44 7.21
CA ALA A 18 8.16 5.75 6.75
C ALA A 18 7.21 4.56 6.90
N ALA A 19 7.65 3.35 6.52
CA ALA A 19 6.84 2.13 6.70
C ALA A 19 6.47 1.91 8.17
N VAL A 20 7.44 2.00 9.07
CA VAL A 20 7.21 1.85 10.51
C VAL A 20 6.25 2.92 11.04
N LEU A 21 6.43 4.19 10.66
CA LEU A 21 5.56 5.27 11.10
C LEU A 21 4.12 5.09 10.59
N ILE A 22 3.93 4.64 9.33
CA ILE A 22 2.61 4.37 8.78
C ILE A 22 1.94 3.23 9.55
N VAL A 23 2.65 2.11 9.80
CA VAL A 23 2.10 0.98 10.54
C VAL A 23 1.75 1.38 11.98
N LEU A 24 2.61 2.14 12.65
CA LEU A 24 2.32 2.65 13.99
C LEU A 24 1.10 3.59 13.97
N ALA A 25 0.99 4.47 12.97
CA ALA A 25 -0.17 5.34 12.81
C ALA A 25 -1.46 4.52 12.62
N ILE A 26 -1.43 3.46 11.81
CA ILE A 26 -2.55 2.52 11.64
C ILE A 26 -2.94 1.96 13.02
N TYR A 27 -2.01 1.36 13.74
CA TYR A 27 -2.28 0.71 15.02
C TYR A 27 -2.78 1.67 16.09
N PHE A 28 -2.23 2.89 16.18
CA PHE A 28 -2.70 3.91 17.12
C PHE A 28 -4.08 4.47 16.77
N THR A 29 -4.49 4.40 15.51
CA THR A 29 -5.79 4.93 15.07
C THR A 29 -6.90 3.89 15.05
N LEU A 30 -6.62 2.61 15.32
CA LEU A 30 -7.60 1.51 15.28
C LEU A 30 -8.87 1.78 16.09
N GLY A 31 -8.75 2.29 17.28
CA GLY A 31 -9.89 2.62 18.14
C GLY A 31 -10.62 3.89 17.67
N PRO A 32 -9.94 5.05 17.61
CA PRO A 32 -10.54 6.32 17.21
C PRO A 32 -11.05 6.35 15.76
N ALA A 33 -10.37 5.64 14.84
CA ALA A 33 -10.71 5.68 13.42
C ALA A 33 -12.14 5.22 13.12
N VAL A 34 -12.65 4.24 13.85
CA VAL A 34 -14.03 3.75 13.67
C VAL A 34 -15.06 4.80 14.02
N GLU A 35 -14.85 5.50 15.13
CA GLU A 35 -15.77 6.56 15.55
C GLU A 35 -15.75 7.72 14.54
N TRP A 36 -14.57 8.13 14.11
CA TRP A 36 -14.42 9.13 13.05
C TRP A 36 -15.08 8.68 11.74
N LEU A 37 -14.92 7.41 11.37
CA LEU A 37 -15.53 6.86 10.16
C LEU A 37 -17.05 6.87 10.24
N ARG A 38 -17.63 6.48 11.38
CA ARG A 38 -19.08 6.54 11.63
C ARG A 38 -19.62 7.97 11.53
N LEU A 39 -18.92 8.92 12.12
CA LEU A 39 -19.29 10.34 12.04
C LEU A 39 -19.22 10.86 10.59
N LEU A 40 -18.16 10.50 9.84
CA LEU A 40 -18.02 10.86 8.44
C LEU A 40 -19.12 10.24 7.56
N GLN A 41 -19.47 8.99 7.82
CA GLN A 41 -20.58 8.33 7.10
C GLN A 41 -21.93 9.00 7.41
N ALA A 42 -22.19 9.29 8.68
CA ALA A 42 -23.40 9.97 9.12
C ALA A 42 -23.53 11.39 8.54
N SER A 43 -22.41 12.08 8.34
CA SER A 43 -22.36 13.41 7.73
C SER A 43 -22.45 13.43 6.19
N GLY A 44 -22.47 12.26 5.53
CA GLY A 44 -22.44 12.12 4.07
C GLY A 44 -21.04 12.31 3.44
N TRP A 45 -20.01 12.67 4.22
CA TRP A 45 -18.65 12.86 3.73
C TRP A 45 -17.83 11.57 3.53
N GLY A 46 -18.36 10.43 3.98
CA GLY A 46 -17.66 9.13 3.90
C GLY A 46 -17.20 8.78 2.48
N THR A 47 -18.07 8.99 1.48
CA THR A 47 -17.72 8.75 0.07
C THR A 47 -16.62 9.71 -0.40
N GLY A 48 -16.67 10.98 -0.01
CA GLY A 48 -15.65 11.97 -0.38
C GLY A 48 -14.27 11.64 0.19
N VAL A 49 -14.20 11.26 1.46
CA VAL A 49 -12.94 10.84 2.10
C VAL A 49 -12.39 9.57 1.46
N PHE A 50 -13.26 8.62 1.13
CA PHE A 50 -12.89 7.41 0.41
C PHE A 50 -12.29 7.72 -0.97
N LEU A 51 -12.97 8.57 -1.76
CA LEU A 51 -12.48 8.97 -3.08
C LEU A 51 -11.15 9.73 -2.96
N LEU A 52 -11.00 10.60 -1.96
CA LEU A 52 -9.74 11.29 -1.70
C LEU A 52 -8.62 10.29 -1.38
N GLY A 53 -8.88 9.29 -0.54
CA GLY A 53 -7.93 8.21 -0.24
C GLY A 53 -7.51 7.44 -1.50
N CYS A 54 -8.46 7.08 -2.36
CA CYS A 54 -8.20 6.44 -3.64
C CYS A 54 -7.35 7.33 -4.57
N CYS A 55 -7.68 8.62 -4.66
CA CYS A 55 -6.91 9.58 -5.46
C CYS A 55 -5.47 9.72 -4.94
N LEU A 56 -5.28 9.84 -3.63
CA LEU A 56 -3.95 9.94 -3.03
C LEU A 56 -3.12 8.67 -3.24
N LEU A 57 -3.73 7.50 -3.09
CA LEU A 57 -3.07 6.22 -3.40
C LEU A 57 -2.67 6.15 -4.87
N LEU A 58 -3.57 6.54 -5.76
CA LEU A 58 -3.34 6.55 -7.19
C LEU A 58 -2.21 7.53 -7.58
N VAL A 59 -2.25 8.75 -7.03
CA VAL A 59 -1.17 9.74 -7.19
C VAL A 59 0.15 9.18 -6.67
N PHE A 60 0.15 8.52 -5.50
CA PHE A 60 1.36 7.91 -4.95
C PHE A 60 1.91 6.80 -5.86
N ILE A 61 1.05 5.89 -6.36
CA ILE A 61 1.45 4.82 -7.29
C ILE A 61 2.04 5.43 -8.57
N VAL A 62 1.32 6.40 -9.15
CA VAL A 62 1.71 7.05 -10.40
C VAL A 62 2.99 7.86 -10.25
N THR A 63 3.09 8.73 -9.24
CA THR A 63 4.25 9.61 -9.06
C THR A 63 5.52 8.86 -8.66
N ARG A 64 5.39 7.79 -7.87
CA ARG A 64 6.53 6.92 -7.52
C ARG A 64 6.97 6.06 -8.68
N GLY A 65 6.07 5.81 -9.56
CA GLY A 65 6.25 4.94 -10.70
C GLY A 65 6.56 5.67 -12.00
N MET A 66 6.26 6.93 -12.21
CA MET A 66 6.40 7.60 -13.51
C MET A 66 7.75 8.32 -13.67
N THR A 67 8.26 8.31 -14.88
CA THR A 67 9.35 9.17 -15.33
C THR A 67 8.86 10.62 -15.45
N ALA A 68 9.78 11.59 -15.55
CA ALA A 68 9.41 13.02 -15.69
C ALA A 68 8.48 13.27 -16.90
N ILE A 69 8.61 12.46 -17.95
CA ILE A 69 7.72 12.47 -19.14
C ILE A 69 7.29 11.01 -19.37
N PRO A 70 6.07 10.62 -18.94
CA PRO A 70 5.61 9.24 -19.06
C PRO A 70 5.40 8.86 -20.53
N SER A 71 5.80 7.64 -20.89
CA SER A 71 5.48 7.05 -22.17
C SER A 71 3.98 6.74 -22.29
N ARG A 72 3.48 6.57 -23.53
CA ARG A 72 2.07 6.16 -23.74
C ARG A 72 1.76 4.83 -23.04
N GLU A 73 2.71 3.92 -23.03
CA GLU A 73 2.60 2.61 -22.40
C GLU A 73 2.51 2.73 -20.87
N GLU A 74 3.33 3.60 -20.27
CA GLU A 74 3.25 3.89 -18.82
C GLU A 74 1.88 4.46 -18.44
N VAL A 75 1.35 5.39 -19.23
CA VAL A 75 0.01 5.96 -19.01
C VAL A 75 -1.06 4.88 -19.14
N THR A 76 -0.97 4.01 -20.14
CA THR A 76 -1.93 2.90 -20.33
C THR A 76 -1.92 1.95 -19.13
N VAL A 77 -0.74 1.57 -18.65
CA VAL A 77 -0.60 0.71 -17.46
C VAL A 77 -1.14 1.41 -16.21
N ALA A 78 -0.85 2.70 -16.04
CA ALA A 78 -1.37 3.47 -14.91
C ALA A 78 -2.90 3.55 -14.91
N ILE A 79 -3.52 3.73 -16.07
CA ILE A 79 -4.99 3.68 -16.23
C ILE A 79 -5.52 2.28 -15.89
N GLY A 80 -4.86 1.22 -16.37
CA GLY A 80 -5.23 -0.16 -16.04
C GLY A 80 -5.17 -0.44 -14.53
N ILE A 81 -4.14 0.05 -13.86
CA ILE A 81 -4.01 -0.03 -12.39
C ILE A 81 -5.16 0.74 -11.72
N ALA A 82 -5.48 1.95 -12.17
CA ALA A 82 -6.57 2.75 -11.64
C ALA A 82 -7.91 2.04 -11.77
N ILE A 83 -8.18 1.43 -12.92
CA ILE A 83 -9.39 0.63 -13.16
C ILE A 83 -9.42 -0.57 -12.23
N LEU A 84 -8.31 -1.32 -12.09
CA LEU A 84 -8.21 -2.48 -11.22
C LEU A 84 -8.56 -2.11 -9.77
N TYR A 85 -7.97 -1.04 -9.21
CA TYR A 85 -8.28 -0.58 -7.86
C TYR A 85 -9.75 -0.12 -7.75
N SER A 86 -10.24 0.67 -8.70
CA SER A 86 -11.62 1.16 -8.69
C SER A 86 -12.63 0.01 -8.71
N VAL A 87 -12.41 -0.99 -9.55
CA VAL A 87 -13.25 -2.19 -9.63
C VAL A 87 -13.18 -2.97 -8.32
N THR A 88 -11.99 -3.27 -7.82
CA THR A 88 -11.82 -3.99 -6.55
C THR A 88 -12.55 -3.29 -5.42
N LEU A 89 -12.34 -1.98 -5.25
CA LEU A 89 -12.97 -1.21 -4.19
C LEU A 89 -14.49 -1.09 -4.34
N SER A 90 -15.02 -1.15 -5.58
CA SER A 90 -16.48 -1.14 -5.81
C SER A 90 -17.16 -2.45 -5.42
N TYR A 91 -16.45 -3.57 -5.50
CA TYR A 91 -16.97 -4.88 -5.09
C TYR A 91 -17.01 -5.07 -3.57
N ILE A 92 -16.17 -4.37 -2.83
CA ILE A 92 -16.13 -4.43 -1.37
C ILE A 92 -17.31 -3.65 -0.83
N LYS A 93 -18.20 -4.31 -0.10
CA LYS A 93 -19.48 -3.73 0.37
C LYS A 93 -19.28 -2.80 1.57
N HIS A 94 -18.44 -3.19 2.50
CA HIS A 94 -18.23 -2.47 3.75
C HIS A 94 -17.12 -1.42 3.64
N PRO A 95 -17.38 -0.15 3.97
CA PRO A 95 -16.39 0.92 3.87
C PRO A 95 -15.13 0.68 4.71
N GLU A 96 -15.27 0.06 5.87
CA GLU A 96 -14.17 -0.33 6.76
C GLU A 96 -13.20 -1.29 6.07
N GLU A 97 -13.69 -2.29 5.34
CA GLU A 97 -12.88 -3.24 4.59
C GLU A 97 -12.11 -2.57 3.43
N ARG A 98 -12.71 -1.56 2.80
CA ARG A 98 -12.05 -0.76 1.75
C ARG A 98 -10.83 -0.02 2.28
N ILE A 99 -10.89 0.42 3.54
CA ILE A 99 -9.79 1.11 4.19
C ILE A 99 -8.58 0.18 4.33
N HIS A 100 -8.78 -1.10 4.67
CA HIS A 100 -7.71 -2.08 4.72
C HIS A 100 -6.96 -2.19 3.39
N VAL A 101 -7.68 -2.28 2.27
CA VAL A 101 -7.05 -2.32 0.93
C VAL A 101 -6.21 -1.08 0.65
N ILE A 102 -6.69 0.10 1.03
CA ILE A 102 -5.96 1.35 0.80
C ILE A 102 -4.73 1.45 1.71
N MET A 103 -4.91 1.25 3.01
CA MET A 103 -3.84 1.43 4.00
C MET A 103 -2.73 0.40 3.82
N TYR A 104 -3.07 -0.88 3.70
CA TYR A 104 -2.09 -1.94 3.48
C TYR A 104 -1.52 -1.96 2.07
N GLY A 105 -2.25 -1.42 1.09
CA GLY A 105 -1.70 -1.11 -0.23
C GLY A 105 -0.56 -0.09 -0.15
N VAL A 106 -0.73 0.99 0.60
CA VAL A 106 0.33 1.99 0.83
C VAL A 106 1.51 1.38 1.59
N VAL A 107 1.25 0.61 2.65
CA VAL A 107 2.30 -0.10 3.41
C VAL A 107 3.11 -1.00 2.49
N ALA A 108 2.44 -1.82 1.67
CA ALA A 108 3.08 -2.72 0.71
C ALA A 108 3.95 -1.95 -0.30
N LEU A 109 3.47 -0.82 -0.83
CA LEU A 109 4.23 0.02 -1.76
C LEU A 109 5.49 0.60 -1.14
N VAL A 110 5.43 1.05 0.11
CA VAL A 110 6.59 1.63 0.81
C VAL A 110 7.60 0.53 1.15
N ILE A 111 7.15 -0.63 1.64
CA ILE A 111 8.03 -1.79 1.91
C ILE A 111 8.67 -2.28 0.61
N TYR A 112 7.90 -2.36 -0.48
CA TYR A 112 8.42 -2.75 -1.79
C TYR A 112 9.54 -1.80 -2.25
N ALA A 113 9.32 -0.49 -2.13
CA ALA A 113 10.32 0.51 -2.46
C ALA A 113 11.59 0.39 -1.59
N ALA A 114 11.43 0.13 -0.28
CA ALA A 114 12.55 -0.07 0.63
C ALA A 114 13.38 -1.31 0.29
N LEU A 115 12.72 -2.42 0.00
CA LEU A 115 13.37 -3.68 -0.38
C LEU A 115 14.05 -3.58 -1.75
N LEU A 116 13.48 -2.82 -2.69
CA LEU A 116 14.14 -2.57 -3.97
C LEU A 116 15.43 -1.76 -3.80
N GLU A 117 15.44 -0.72 -2.98
CA GLU A 117 16.68 0.01 -2.68
C GLU A 117 17.76 -0.92 -2.11
N ARG A 118 17.35 -1.86 -1.26
CA ARG A 118 18.25 -2.88 -0.71
C ARG A 118 18.72 -3.89 -1.76
N SER A 119 17.85 -4.29 -2.70
CA SER A 119 18.13 -5.33 -3.70
C SER A 119 19.05 -4.87 -4.84
N VAL A 120 19.25 -3.57 -5.03
CA VAL A 120 20.28 -3.03 -5.95
C VAL A 120 21.67 -3.60 -5.63
N HIS A 121 21.84 -4.19 -4.45
CA HIS A 121 23.08 -4.82 -3.97
C HIS A 121 23.07 -6.37 -4.07
N GLY A 122 22.20 -7.00 -4.89
CA GLY A 122 22.32 -8.41 -5.24
C GLY A 122 21.11 -9.33 -4.95
N GLY A 123 19.94 -8.80 -4.64
CA GLY A 123 18.74 -9.60 -4.36
C GLY A 123 17.88 -9.89 -5.61
N ARG A 124 17.29 -11.11 -5.71
CA ARG A 124 16.33 -11.45 -6.76
C ARG A 124 14.99 -10.77 -6.52
N ILE A 125 14.39 -10.16 -7.54
CA ILE A 125 13.08 -9.43 -7.44
C ILE A 125 11.90 -10.36 -7.10
N SER A 126 11.92 -11.62 -7.52
CA SER A 126 10.92 -12.61 -7.09
C SER A 126 10.89 -12.78 -5.57
N THR A 127 12.04 -12.71 -4.93
CA THR A 127 12.16 -12.75 -3.47
C THR A 127 11.59 -11.49 -2.82
N VAL A 128 11.81 -10.30 -3.41
CA VAL A 128 11.27 -9.03 -2.91
C VAL A 128 9.73 -9.07 -2.89
N SER A 129 9.10 -9.49 -3.97
CA SER A 129 7.63 -9.58 -4.06
C SER A 129 7.04 -10.50 -3.00
N ILE A 130 7.63 -11.68 -2.81
CA ILE A 130 7.18 -12.64 -1.79
C ILE A 130 7.36 -12.04 -0.38
N VAL A 131 8.49 -11.40 -0.10
CA VAL A 131 8.74 -10.77 1.20
C VAL A 131 7.77 -9.63 1.47
N VAL A 132 7.45 -8.81 0.48
CA VAL A 132 6.44 -7.73 0.62
C VAL A 132 5.09 -8.33 1.00
N ILE A 133 4.61 -9.33 0.27
CA ILE A 133 3.32 -9.95 0.55
C ILE A 133 3.32 -10.57 1.95
N ALA A 134 4.35 -11.33 2.31
CA ALA A 134 4.44 -11.97 3.60
C ALA A 134 4.48 -10.98 4.76
N VAL A 135 5.33 -9.93 4.66
CA VAL A 135 5.46 -8.92 5.72
C VAL A 135 4.18 -8.10 5.85
N THR A 136 3.59 -7.66 4.73
CA THR A 136 2.35 -6.87 4.78
C THR A 136 1.19 -7.70 5.34
N THR A 137 1.07 -8.98 4.95
CA THR A 137 0.07 -9.89 5.50
C THR A 137 0.28 -10.09 7.00
N ALA A 138 1.51 -10.29 7.45
CA ALA A 138 1.80 -10.45 8.88
C ALA A 138 1.43 -9.19 9.68
N LEU A 139 1.75 -7.99 9.17
CA LEU A 139 1.36 -6.74 9.79
C LEU A 139 -0.17 -6.57 9.85
N GLY A 140 -0.88 -6.92 8.76
CA GLY A 140 -2.34 -6.91 8.74
C GLY A 140 -2.97 -7.95 9.67
N SER A 141 -2.34 -9.10 9.86
CA SER A 141 -2.80 -10.10 10.83
C SER A 141 -2.62 -9.63 12.27
N ILE A 142 -1.52 -8.91 12.56
CA ILE A 142 -1.31 -8.28 13.86
C ILE A 142 -2.38 -7.21 14.12
N ASP A 143 -2.73 -6.44 13.09
CA ASP A 143 -3.82 -5.46 13.16
C ASP A 143 -5.12 -6.10 13.64
N GLU A 144 -5.53 -7.21 13.03
CA GLU A 144 -6.73 -7.96 13.41
C GLU A 144 -6.67 -8.51 14.84
N VAL A 145 -5.50 -8.99 15.27
CA VAL A 145 -5.30 -9.44 16.65
C VAL A 145 -5.43 -8.26 17.63
N LEU A 146 -4.91 -7.08 17.27
CA LEU A 146 -5.07 -5.88 18.10
C LEU A 146 -6.53 -5.44 18.15
N GLN A 147 -7.26 -5.52 17.04
CA GLN A 147 -8.68 -5.20 16.97
C GLN A 147 -9.51 -6.13 17.86
N PHE A 148 -9.17 -7.41 17.95
CA PHE A 148 -9.85 -8.37 18.82
C PHE A 148 -9.79 -7.98 20.31
N VAL A 149 -8.75 -7.27 20.75
CA VAL A 149 -8.60 -6.82 22.14
C VAL A 149 -9.31 -5.49 22.39
N LEU A 150 -9.68 -4.75 21.33
CA LEU A 150 -10.33 -3.46 21.46
C LEU A 150 -11.85 -3.58 21.68
N PRO A 151 -12.46 -2.76 22.57
CA PRO A 151 -13.90 -2.73 22.73
C PRO A 151 -14.59 -2.29 21.41
N ASN A 152 -15.70 -2.92 21.08
CA ASN A 152 -16.51 -2.65 19.88
C ASN A 152 -15.83 -3.01 18.53
N ARG A 153 -14.83 -3.87 18.55
CA ARG A 153 -14.21 -4.46 17.36
C ARG A 153 -14.38 -5.98 17.37
N VAL A 154 -14.46 -6.56 16.20
CA VAL A 154 -14.57 -8.00 15.99
C VAL A 154 -13.42 -8.41 15.06
N PHE A 155 -12.76 -9.51 15.39
CA PHE A 155 -11.77 -10.13 14.49
C PHE A 155 -12.47 -10.59 13.21
N ASP A 156 -12.00 -10.12 12.06
CA ASP A 156 -12.53 -10.54 10.76
C ASP A 156 -11.43 -11.12 9.85
N VAL A 157 -11.60 -12.38 9.49
CA VAL A 157 -10.69 -13.06 8.54
C VAL A 157 -10.72 -12.39 7.16
N HIS A 158 -11.83 -11.75 6.78
CA HIS A 158 -11.92 -11.04 5.50
C HIS A 158 -10.95 -9.87 5.44
N ASP A 159 -10.72 -9.17 6.54
CA ASP A 159 -9.75 -8.06 6.59
C ASP A 159 -8.32 -8.55 6.34
N ILE A 160 -7.98 -9.77 6.81
CA ILE A 160 -6.70 -10.41 6.46
C ILE A 160 -6.62 -10.71 4.96
N LEU A 161 -7.71 -11.20 4.36
CA LEU A 161 -7.76 -11.45 2.92
C LEU A 161 -7.64 -10.16 2.11
N TYR A 162 -8.25 -9.07 2.56
CA TYR A 162 -8.10 -7.75 1.93
C TYR A 162 -6.68 -7.20 2.06
N ASN A 163 -5.99 -7.47 3.16
CA ASN A 163 -4.59 -7.09 3.35
C ASN A 163 -3.66 -7.89 2.40
N ILE A 164 -3.93 -9.17 2.18
CA ILE A 164 -3.25 -9.98 1.16
C ILE A 164 -3.52 -9.43 -0.22
N LEU A 165 -4.79 -9.18 -0.56
CA LEU A 165 -5.19 -8.63 -1.85
C LEU A 165 -4.49 -7.29 -2.13
N ALA A 166 -4.47 -6.39 -1.14
CA ALA A 166 -3.80 -5.09 -1.23
C ALA A 166 -2.31 -5.23 -1.54
N SER A 167 -1.62 -6.15 -0.86
CA SER A 167 -0.19 -6.39 -1.07
C SER A 167 0.10 -6.99 -2.45
N VAL A 168 -0.73 -7.93 -2.92
CA VAL A 168 -0.62 -8.51 -4.26
C VAL A 168 -0.86 -7.45 -5.34
N MET A 169 -1.89 -6.62 -5.19
CA MET A 169 -2.18 -5.52 -6.11
C MET A 169 -1.02 -4.50 -6.15
N ALA A 170 -0.42 -4.17 -5.01
CA ALA A 170 0.73 -3.28 -4.94
C ALA A 170 1.96 -3.86 -5.68
N VAL A 171 2.23 -5.16 -5.50
CA VAL A 171 3.32 -5.86 -6.20
C VAL A 171 3.09 -5.90 -7.70
N ILE A 172 1.88 -6.26 -8.15
CA ILE A 172 1.52 -6.29 -9.57
C ILE A 172 1.65 -4.90 -10.18
N SER A 173 1.13 -3.87 -9.52
CA SER A 173 1.19 -2.47 -10.00
C SER A 173 2.63 -1.99 -10.21
N ASN A 174 3.50 -2.22 -9.21
CA ASN A 174 4.91 -1.88 -9.33
C ASN A 174 5.63 -2.71 -10.40
N GLY A 175 5.38 -4.01 -10.46
CA GLY A 175 5.97 -4.91 -11.44
C GLY A 175 5.61 -4.50 -12.87
N SER A 176 4.34 -4.23 -13.14
CA SER A 176 3.84 -3.81 -14.46
C SER A 176 4.47 -2.48 -14.90
N LEU A 177 4.52 -1.47 -14.02
CA LEU A 177 5.14 -0.19 -14.33
C LEU A 177 6.65 -0.32 -14.59
N ARG A 178 7.35 -1.16 -13.85
CA ARG A 178 8.77 -1.41 -14.06
C ARG A 178 9.06 -2.14 -15.36
N TRP A 179 8.21 -3.13 -15.69
CA TRP A 179 8.32 -3.88 -16.94
C TRP A 179 8.21 -2.96 -18.17
N VAL A 180 7.22 -2.08 -18.19
CA VAL A 180 7.02 -1.11 -19.28
C VAL A 180 8.18 -0.14 -19.43
N ARG A 181 8.87 0.21 -18.33
CA ARG A 181 10.05 1.07 -18.35
C ARG A 181 11.32 0.40 -18.85
N GLY A 182 11.27 -0.88 -19.21
CA GLY A 182 12.47 -1.63 -19.55
C GLY A 182 13.44 -1.78 -18.37
N GLN A 183 12.99 -1.48 -17.16
CA GLN A 183 13.71 -1.79 -15.93
C GLN A 183 13.49 -3.26 -15.60
N SER A 184 13.97 -4.13 -16.51
CA SER A 184 13.97 -5.56 -16.26
C SER A 184 14.71 -5.85 -14.96
N VAL A 185 14.15 -6.74 -14.30
CA VAL A 185 14.47 -7.35 -13.03
C VAL A 185 15.76 -8.16 -13.14
#